data_fe534c147f196df80b6075d6bbfb6ae2
#
_entry.id   fe534c147f196df80b6075d6bbfb6ae2
#
_cell.length_a   1.000
_cell.length_b   1.000
_cell.length_c   1.000
_cell.angle_alpha   90.00
_cell.angle_beta   90.00
_cell.angle_gamma   90.00
#
_symmetry.space_group_name_H-M   'P 1'
#
loop_
_entity.id
_entity.type
_entity.pdbx_description
1 polymer ?
#
loop_
_entity_poly.entity_id
_entity_poly.type
_entity_poly.pdbx_seq_one_letter_code
_entity_poly.pdbx_strand_id
1 'polypeptide(L)'
;MKLIKIVRNIYMEINFNDELKELKSDFNIESQTLIEKAFTIALKWHEGQKRKSGDPYITHCIEVAKILKQLKMDAGTVSAGILHDILEDTDFKIEMIKKELNEEIAFFNRRFNLCNSKGI
;
A
#
# COMPACT_ATOMS: atom_id res chain seq x y z
N MET A 1 20.82 -5.75 17.01
CA MET A 1 20.14 -4.83 16.11
C MET A 1 19.32 -5.51 15.04
N LYS A 2 19.87 -6.52 14.36
CA LYS A 2 19.09 -7.31 13.39
C LYS A 2 17.88 -7.98 14.05
N LEU A 3 18.03 -8.48 15.27
CA LEU A 3 16.96 -9.14 16.01
C LEU A 3 15.82 -8.19 16.32
N ILE A 4 16.11 -6.95 16.73
CA ILE A 4 15.12 -5.95 17.04
C ILE A 4 14.33 -5.60 15.78
N LYS A 5 14.99 -5.50 14.62
CA LYS A 5 14.35 -5.22 13.35
C LYS A 5 13.43 -6.36 12.92
N ILE A 6 13.88 -7.60 13.08
CA ILE A 6 13.08 -8.79 12.76
C ILE A 6 11.84 -8.85 13.66
N VAL A 7 12.00 -8.65 14.97
CA VAL A 7 10.89 -8.64 15.91
C VAL A 7 9.90 -7.54 15.58
N ARG A 8 10.39 -6.34 15.23
CA ARG A 8 9.54 -5.22 14.84
C ARG A 8 8.73 -5.55 13.59
N ASN A 9 9.35 -6.16 12.57
CA ASN A 9 8.66 -6.54 11.34
C ASN A 9 7.57 -7.58 11.60
N ILE A 10 7.87 -8.59 12.43
CA ILE A 10 6.91 -9.61 12.83
C ILE A 10 5.74 -8.97 13.57
N TYR A 11 6.03 -8.06 14.51
CA TYR A 11 5.02 -7.35 15.28
C TYR A 11 4.09 -6.55 14.37
N MET A 12 4.65 -5.83 13.39
CA MET A 12 3.87 -5.05 12.44
C MET A 12 2.99 -5.93 11.56
N GLU A 13 3.51 -7.04 11.07
CA GLU A 13 2.73 -8.00 10.28
C GLU A 13 1.55 -8.53 11.09
N ILE A 14 1.77 -8.91 12.35
CA ILE A 14 0.72 -9.41 13.23
C ILE A 14 -0.33 -8.34 13.49
N ASN A 15 0.10 -7.11 13.79
CA ASN A 15 -0.80 -5.99 14.07
C ASN A 15 -1.70 -5.63 12.89
N PHE A 16 -1.16 -5.71 11.67
CA PHE A 16 -1.91 -5.30 10.49
C PHE A 16 -2.58 -6.46 9.75
N ASN A 17 -2.44 -7.67 10.26
CA ASN A 17 -3.02 -8.85 9.63
C ASN A 17 -4.55 -8.79 9.59
N ASP A 18 -5.17 -8.38 10.67
CA ASP A 18 -6.63 -8.20 10.74
C ASP A 18 -7.11 -7.09 9.81
N GLU A 19 -6.34 -6.00 9.73
CA GLU A 19 -6.64 -4.89 8.83
C GLU A 19 -6.59 -5.35 7.37
N LEU A 20 -5.57 -6.10 7.01
CA LEU A 20 -5.43 -6.64 5.67
C LEU A 20 -6.56 -7.60 5.33
N LYS A 21 -6.94 -8.44 6.27
CA LYS A 21 -8.05 -9.38 6.10
C LYS A 21 -9.36 -8.65 5.83
N GLU A 22 -9.61 -7.58 6.56
CA GLU A 22 -10.79 -6.73 6.35
C GLU A 22 -10.76 -6.07 4.97
N LEU A 23 -9.60 -5.57 4.54
CA LEU A 23 -9.46 -4.95 3.23
C LEU A 23 -9.73 -5.92 2.10
N LYS A 24 -9.36 -7.19 2.27
CA LYS A 24 -9.55 -8.22 1.26
C LYS A 24 -10.97 -8.78 1.22
N SER A 25 -11.74 -8.61 2.29
CA SER A 25 -13.09 -9.16 2.35
C SER A 25 -13.95 -8.60 1.21
N ASP A 26 -14.89 -9.39 0.73
CA ASP A 26 -15.80 -9.06 -0.37
C ASP A 26 -15.15 -9.05 -1.75
N PHE A 27 -13.85 -9.27 -1.85
CA PHE A 27 -13.16 -9.39 -3.13
C PHE A 27 -12.94 -10.86 -3.51
N ASN A 28 -12.88 -11.13 -4.81
CA ASN A 28 -12.54 -12.48 -5.27
C ASN A 28 -11.04 -12.77 -5.04
N ILE A 29 -10.63 -14.02 -5.23
CA ILE A 29 -9.28 -14.47 -4.91
C ILE A 29 -8.21 -13.69 -5.68
N GLU A 30 -8.43 -13.41 -6.97
CA GLU A 30 -7.48 -12.65 -7.78
C GLU A 30 -7.30 -11.24 -7.24
N SER A 31 -8.41 -10.58 -6.90
CA SER A 31 -8.40 -9.24 -6.32
C SER A 31 -7.75 -9.22 -4.94
N GLN A 32 -8.02 -10.24 -4.12
CA GLN A 32 -7.38 -10.35 -2.82
C GLN A 32 -5.86 -10.48 -2.96
N THR A 33 -5.40 -11.24 -3.95
CA THR A 33 -3.97 -11.42 -4.21
C THR A 33 -3.31 -10.08 -4.58
N LEU A 34 -3.97 -9.27 -5.40
CA LEU A 34 -3.46 -7.96 -5.78
C LEU A 34 -3.32 -7.03 -4.57
N ILE A 35 -4.37 -6.97 -3.75
CA ILE A 35 -4.37 -6.13 -2.54
C ILE A 35 -3.26 -6.60 -1.58
N GLU A 36 -3.12 -7.90 -1.41
CA GLU A 36 -2.10 -8.46 -0.54
C GLU A 36 -0.69 -8.14 -1.01
N LYS A 37 -0.44 -8.23 -2.31
CA LYS A 37 0.85 -7.86 -2.89
C LYS A 37 1.15 -6.38 -2.69
N ALA A 38 0.17 -5.52 -2.96
CA ALA A 38 0.33 -4.08 -2.76
C ALA A 38 0.65 -3.76 -1.30
N PHE A 39 -0.07 -4.38 -0.38
CA PHE A 39 0.17 -4.19 1.05
C PHE A 39 1.57 -4.64 1.45
N THR A 40 2.01 -5.80 0.98
CA THR A 40 3.35 -6.33 1.28
C THR A 40 4.45 -5.41 0.77
N ILE A 41 4.28 -4.88 -0.44
CA ILE A 41 5.22 -3.92 -1.03
C ILE A 41 5.26 -2.65 -0.19
N ALA A 42 4.10 -2.10 0.16
CA ALA A 42 4.02 -0.88 0.96
C ALA A 42 4.65 -1.06 2.34
N LEU A 43 4.40 -2.19 2.98
CA LEU A 43 4.96 -2.50 4.29
C LEU A 43 6.49 -2.53 4.24
N LYS A 44 7.04 -3.14 3.20
CA LYS A 44 8.49 -3.23 3.01
C LYS A 44 9.12 -1.86 2.73
N TRP A 45 8.55 -1.12 1.80
CA TRP A 45 9.16 0.13 1.34
C TRP A 45 8.93 1.30 2.29
N HIS A 46 7.89 1.25 3.13
CA HIS A 46 7.67 2.24 4.18
C HIS A 46 8.29 1.84 5.52
N GLU A 47 9.05 0.76 5.55
CA GLU A 47 9.70 0.29 6.78
C GLU A 47 10.53 1.40 7.41
N GLY A 48 10.30 1.66 8.68
CA GLY A 48 11.01 2.69 9.43
C GLY A 48 10.50 4.11 9.24
N GLN A 49 9.62 4.33 8.27
CA GLN A 49 9.01 5.66 8.07
C GLN A 49 7.87 5.86 9.04
N LYS A 50 7.80 7.06 9.59
CA LYS A 50 6.74 7.44 10.54
C LYS A 50 6.05 8.71 10.08
N ARG A 51 4.76 8.82 10.42
CA ARG A 51 3.99 10.05 10.24
C ARG A 51 4.39 11.06 11.31
N LYS A 52 3.97 12.30 11.14
CA LYS A 52 4.20 13.35 12.16
C LYS A 52 3.65 12.97 13.52
N SER A 53 2.60 12.16 13.56
CA SER A 53 2.00 11.66 14.80
C SER A 53 2.87 10.61 15.51
N GLY A 54 3.90 10.09 14.85
CA GLY A 54 4.74 9.00 15.37
C GLY A 54 4.30 7.62 14.94
N ASP A 55 3.13 7.49 14.32
CA ASP A 55 2.62 6.19 13.85
C ASP A 55 3.40 5.70 12.62
N PRO A 56 3.54 4.38 12.43
CA PRO A 56 4.15 3.85 11.20
C PRO A 56 3.40 4.34 9.97
N TYR A 57 4.12 4.64 8.91
CA TYR A 57 3.53 5.21 7.70
C TYR A 57 2.53 4.27 7.03
N ILE A 58 2.70 2.96 7.17
CA ILE A 58 1.75 1.97 6.63
C ILE A 58 0.33 2.19 7.15
N THR A 59 0.18 2.76 8.34
CA THR A 59 -1.12 3.10 8.92
C THR A 59 -1.92 4.02 8.00
N HIS A 60 -1.25 5.02 7.43
CA HIS A 60 -1.86 5.94 6.47
C HIS A 60 -2.31 5.21 5.20
N CYS A 61 -1.49 4.31 4.69
CA CYS A 61 -1.84 3.53 3.50
C CYS A 61 -3.10 2.68 3.74
N ILE A 62 -3.22 2.10 4.93
CA ILE A 62 -4.39 1.31 5.31
C ILE A 62 -5.63 2.20 5.39
N GLU A 63 -5.52 3.40 5.97
CA GLU A 63 -6.63 4.34 6.06
C GLU A 63 -7.15 4.73 4.69
N VAL A 64 -6.26 5.04 3.76
CA VAL A 64 -6.62 5.37 2.37
C VAL A 64 -7.34 4.19 1.71
N ALA A 65 -6.80 2.98 1.88
CA ALA A 65 -7.39 1.78 1.30
C ALA A 65 -8.81 1.53 1.85
N LYS A 66 -9.00 1.71 3.14
CA LYS A 66 -10.32 1.55 3.77
C LYS A 66 -11.35 2.53 3.19
N ILE A 67 -10.94 3.78 3.01
CA ILE A 67 -11.82 4.79 2.42
C ILE A 67 -12.21 4.40 1.01
N LEU A 68 -11.24 3.97 0.20
CA LEU A 68 -11.52 3.55 -1.18
C LEU A 68 -12.45 2.34 -1.23
N LYS A 69 -12.28 1.39 -0.32
CA LYS A 69 -13.16 0.24 -0.21
C LYS A 69 -14.58 0.66 0.17
N GLN A 70 -14.72 1.57 1.13
CA GLN A 70 -16.03 2.10 1.53
C GLN A 70 -16.74 2.79 0.38
N LEU A 71 -15.99 3.42 -0.52
CA LEU A 71 -16.52 4.06 -1.72
C LEU A 71 -16.83 3.05 -2.84
N LYS A 72 -16.71 1.75 -2.57
CA LYS A 72 -16.99 0.67 -3.52
C LYS A 72 -16.05 0.66 -4.72
N MET A 73 -14.81 1.12 -4.52
CA MET A 73 -13.79 1.07 -5.57
C MET A 73 -13.30 -0.36 -5.78
N ASP A 74 -12.81 -0.65 -6.97
CA ASP A 74 -12.31 -1.99 -7.29
C ASP A 74 -10.93 -2.25 -6.66
N ALA A 75 -10.49 -3.51 -6.75
CA ALA A 75 -9.23 -3.92 -6.16
C ALA A 75 -8.02 -3.20 -6.75
N GLY A 76 -8.07 -2.86 -8.04
CA GLY A 76 -7.01 -2.11 -8.70
C GLY A 76 -6.85 -0.73 -8.09
N THR A 77 -7.96 -0.04 -7.87
CA THR A 77 -7.96 1.30 -7.26
C THR A 77 -7.51 1.24 -5.80
N VAL A 78 -7.99 0.27 -5.04
CA VAL A 78 -7.57 0.07 -3.64
C VAL A 78 -6.07 -0.19 -3.58
N SER A 79 -5.56 -1.07 -4.44
CA SER A 79 -4.12 -1.38 -4.51
C SER A 79 -3.28 -0.16 -4.88
N ALA A 80 -3.74 0.63 -5.85
CA ALA A 80 -3.06 1.87 -6.23
C ALA A 80 -3.02 2.86 -5.07
N GLY A 81 -4.10 2.94 -4.29
CA GLY A 81 -4.14 3.79 -3.10
C GLY A 81 -3.12 3.37 -2.05
N ILE A 82 -2.95 2.06 -1.85
CA ILE A 82 -1.95 1.54 -0.92
C ILE A 82 -0.53 1.95 -1.36
N LEU A 83 -0.27 2.00 -2.67
CA LEU A 83 1.06 2.21 -3.23
C LEU A 83 1.39 3.66 -3.54
N HIS A 84 0.41 4.58 -3.45
CA HIS A 84 0.60 5.92 -4.00
C HIS A 84 1.78 6.69 -3.41
N ASP A 85 2.04 6.55 -2.13
CA ASP A 85 3.10 7.33 -1.46
C ASP A 85 4.50 6.76 -1.66
N ILE A 86 4.64 5.45 -1.89
CA ILE A 86 5.98 4.89 -2.05
C ILE A 86 6.66 5.36 -3.33
N LEU A 87 5.89 5.72 -4.36
CA LEU A 87 6.44 6.24 -5.60
C LEU A 87 7.03 7.64 -5.42
N GLU A 88 6.47 8.44 -4.50
CA GLU A 88 6.96 9.77 -4.20
C GLU A 88 8.07 9.78 -3.16
N ASP A 89 7.93 8.93 -2.15
CA ASP A 89 8.76 8.99 -0.95
C ASP A 89 9.91 7.99 -0.94
N THR A 90 9.96 7.08 -1.91
CA THR A 90 11.00 6.05 -1.97
C THR A 90 11.52 5.89 -3.40
N ASP A 91 12.52 5.03 -3.57
CA ASP A 91 13.08 4.71 -4.89
C ASP A 91 12.27 3.67 -5.65
N PHE A 92 11.12 3.26 -5.15
CA PHE A 92 10.25 2.31 -5.82
C PHE A 92 9.69 2.93 -7.10
N LYS A 93 9.81 2.22 -8.22
CA LYS A 93 9.48 2.75 -9.55
C LYS A 93 8.18 2.15 -10.09
N ILE A 94 7.49 2.91 -10.94
CA ILE A 94 6.27 2.46 -11.62
C ILE A 94 6.49 1.15 -12.39
N GLU A 95 7.66 0.98 -12.97
CA GLU A 95 7.99 -0.26 -13.69
C GLU A 95 7.93 -1.49 -12.80
N MET A 96 8.23 -1.32 -11.52
CA MET A 96 8.12 -2.39 -10.54
C MET A 96 6.66 -2.76 -10.28
N ILE A 97 5.76 -1.77 -10.31
CA ILE A 97 4.32 -2.03 -10.18
C ILE A 97 3.81 -2.86 -11.35
N LYS A 98 4.22 -2.52 -12.57
CA LYS A 98 3.86 -3.29 -13.76
C LYS A 98 4.29 -4.74 -13.64
N LYS A 99 5.52 -4.95 -13.16
CA LYS A 99 6.11 -6.29 -13.03
C LYS A 99 5.47 -7.10 -11.93
N GLU A 100 5.30 -6.50 -10.76
CA GLU A 100 4.84 -7.21 -9.55
C GLU A 100 3.32 -7.34 -9.48
N LEU A 101 2.60 -6.42 -10.09
CA LEU A 101 1.15 -6.36 -10.04
C LEU A 101 0.57 -6.41 -11.46
N ASN A 102 0.27 -5.24 -12.05
CA ASN A 102 -0.21 -5.17 -13.43
C ASN A 102 -0.11 -3.74 -13.98
N GLU A 103 -0.40 -3.60 -15.27
CA GLU A 103 -0.33 -2.32 -15.95
C GLU A 103 -1.44 -1.36 -15.52
N GLU A 104 -2.60 -1.89 -15.18
CA GLU A 104 -3.75 -1.08 -14.75
C GLU A 104 -3.43 -0.31 -13.47
N ILE A 105 -2.86 -0.99 -12.48
CA ILE A 105 -2.47 -0.37 -11.22
C ILE A 105 -1.37 0.67 -11.46
N ALA A 106 -0.39 0.34 -12.29
CA ALA A 106 0.68 1.29 -12.65
C ALA A 106 0.10 2.54 -13.32
N PHE A 107 -0.88 2.37 -14.19
CA PHE A 107 -1.56 3.49 -14.86
C PHE A 107 -2.26 4.41 -13.84
N PHE A 108 -3.01 3.84 -12.90
CA PHE A 108 -3.67 4.62 -11.86
C PHE A 108 -2.66 5.40 -11.02
N ASN A 109 -1.57 4.77 -10.60
CA ASN A 109 -0.54 5.42 -9.81
C ASN A 109 0.16 6.54 -10.58
N ARG A 110 0.41 6.36 -11.87
CA ARG A 110 1.01 7.39 -12.71
C ARG A 110 0.13 8.62 -12.80
N ARG A 111 -1.16 8.45 -13.02
CA ARG A 111 -2.10 9.57 -13.09
C ARG A 111 -2.22 10.28 -11.75
N PHE A 112 -2.26 9.55 -10.67
CA PHE A 112 -2.33 10.11 -9.32
C PHE A 112 -1.11 10.96 -9.02
N ASN A 113 0.09 10.45 -9.32
CA ASN A 113 1.33 11.19 -9.09
C ASN A 113 1.43 12.43 -9.95
N LEU A 114 0.93 12.38 -11.18
CA LEU A 114 0.90 13.53 -12.07
C LEU A 114 0.07 14.67 -11.49
N CYS A 115 -1.09 14.33 -10.91
CA CYS A 115 -1.94 15.31 -10.24
C CYS A 115 -1.21 15.93 -9.05
N ASN A 116 -0.53 15.11 -8.25
CA ASN A 116 0.22 15.60 -7.09
C ASN A 116 1.40 16.47 -7.49
N SER A 117 2.14 16.10 -8.53
CA SER A 117 3.29 16.88 -8.98
C SER A 117 2.88 18.24 -9.56
N LYS A 118 1.64 18.42 -9.96
CA LYS A 118 1.11 19.70 -10.42
C LYS A 118 0.57 20.56 -9.27
N GLY A 119 0.72 20.12 -8.03
CA GLY A 119 0.26 20.87 -6.87
C GLY A 119 -1.24 20.91 -6.68
N ILE A 120 -1.92 19.96 -7.23
CA ILE A 120 -3.39 19.88 -7.18
C ILE A 120 -3.83 19.00 -6.03
#